data_53f2891b147893e9f11370ac567802f5
#
_entry.id   53f2891b147893e9f11370ac567802f5
#
_cell.length_a   1.000
_cell.length_b   1.000
_cell.length_c   1.000
_cell.angle_alpha   90.00
_cell.angle_beta   90.00
_cell.angle_gamma   90.00
#
_symmetry.space_group_name_H-M   'P 1'
#
loop_
_entity.id
_entity.type
_entity.pdbx_description
1 polymer ?
#
loop_
_entity_poly.entity_id
_entity_poly.type
_entity_poly.pdbx_seq_one_letter_code
_entity_poly.pdbx_strand_id
1 'polypeptide(L)'
;MLEEIMSAVNEQIFGVWFLAGAALVFWMQAGFAMVETGFTRAKNAGNIIMKNLMDFCIGTVVFILIGFGLFLGEDTLFGLVGMPNFDIITNYATFDWSGFVFNLVFCATTATIVSGAMAERTKFLSYCVYSGIISAVIYPVEAHWTWGGGWLAQMGFHDFAGSNCIHMVGGISALIGAAILGPRIGKFVRDKDGKVTKVNAFPGHNLPIGALGVFILWLGWYGFNGAAATSLEQLGTIFVTTTIAPAIATVTCMIFTWIKYKKPDVSMCLNASLAGLVAITAPCDTADALGSVFIGLVSGLLVVFGVWFLDNVIHVDDPVGAVAVHMMNGIWGTIAVGLFSTSSVPDYSLTDASGNVMTGLFYGGGFKLLGIQLIGMFATAAWTAVTITITFLLIRKIFGLRVTQEEEITGLDATEHGLPSAYAGFSIMDITDNMMNINENTDLGTHDVSEASEALVNAAVPVVNNSVPEFDTGIHKIVIVAKLSRYDKLKRAMNELGVTGMTMTQVMGCGVQKGAGEMYRGVEVDTTLLPKVKVEVVVSTISVDKVIEAAKKVLYTGHIGDGKIFVYNVSRVVKIRTGEENFAALADVE
;
A
#
# COMPACT_ATOMS: atom_id res chain seq x y z
N MET A 1 3.77 8.44 -52.66
CA MET A 1 3.74 6.94 -52.62
C MET A 1 4.65 6.35 -51.53
N LEU A 2 5.99 6.60 -51.49
CA LEU A 2 6.83 6.07 -50.42
C LEU A 2 6.47 6.70 -49.06
N GLU A 3 6.28 7.99 -49.00
CA GLU A 3 5.87 8.69 -47.78
C GLU A 3 4.47 8.26 -47.31
N GLU A 4 3.53 8.06 -48.22
CA GLU A 4 2.19 7.56 -47.92
C GLU A 4 2.23 6.13 -47.38
N ILE A 5 3.11 5.27 -47.94
CA ILE A 5 3.30 3.90 -47.42
C ILE A 5 3.93 3.94 -46.02
N MET A 6 4.93 4.78 -45.82
CA MET A 6 5.57 4.94 -44.51
C MET A 6 4.60 5.48 -43.47
N SER A 7 3.77 6.48 -43.85
CA SER A 7 2.72 7.00 -42.96
C SER A 7 1.70 5.92 -42.58
N ALA A 8 1.22 5.15 -43.55
CA ALA A 8 0.26 4.06 -43.28
C ALA A 8 0.88 2.93 -42.42
N VAL A 9 2.17 2.61 -42.62
CA VAL A 9 2.87 1.62 -41.79
C VAL A 9 3.05 2.16 -40.36
N ASN A 10 3.43 3.42 -40.18
CA ASN A 10 3.53 4.01 -38.85
C ASN A 10 2.18 4.01 -38.12
N GLU A 11 1.12 4.41 -38.78
CA GLU A 11 -0.22 4.40 -38.22
C GLU A 11 -0.61 3.00 -37.71
N GLN A 12 -0.32 1.94 -38.48
CA GLN A 12 -0.60 0.56 -38.06
C GLN A 12 0.29 0.14 -36.87
N ILE A 13 1.57 0.49 -36.89
CA ILE A 13 2.49 0.17 -35.77
C ILE A 13 2.03 0.85 -34.49
N PHE A 14 1.71 2.14 -34.53
CA PHE A 14 1.24 2.87 -33.36
C PHE A 14 -0.17 2.44 -32.94
N GLY A 15 -1.03 1.99 -33.84
CA GLY A 15 -2.32 1.38 -33.51
C GLY A 15 -2.14 0.09 -32.69
N VAL A 16 -1.19 -0.78 -33.08
CA VAL A 16 -0.86 -1.99 -32.29
C VAL A 16 -0.22 -1.63 -30.94
N TRP A 17 0.68 -0.66 -30.94
CA TRP A 17 1.30 -0.17 -29.71
C TRP A 17 0.27 0.41 -28.73
N PHE A 18 -0.71 1.16 -29.23
CA PHE A 18 -1.80 1.72 -28.43
C PHE A 18 -2.59 0.63 -27.68
N LEU A 19 -2.94 -0.47 -28.37
CA LEU A 19 -3.60 -1.62 -27.77
C LEU A 19 -2.68 -2.37 -26.79
N ALA A 20 -1.38 -2.50 -27.09
CA ALA A 20 -0.41 -3.05 -26.16
C ALA A 20 -0.30 -2.20 -24.89
N GLY A 21 -0.30 -0.87 -25.05
CA GLY A 21 -0.35 0.07 -23.95
C GLY A 21 -1.62 -0.08 -23.09
N ALA A 22 -2.79 -0.21 -23.72
CA ALA A 22 -4.03 -0.49 -23.00
C ALA A 22 -3.97 -1.79 -22.20
N ALA A 23 -3.37 -2.85 -22.76
CA ALA A 23 -3.15 -4.12 -22.05
C ALA A 23 -2.18 -3.97 -20.87
N LEU A 24 -1.11 -3.17 -21.01
CA LEU A 24 -0.19 -2.84 -19.91
C LEU A 24 -0.88 -2.08 -18.80
N VAL A 25 -1.76 -1.12 -19.12
CA VAL A 25 -2.56 -0.38 -18.12
C VAL A 25 -3.59 -1.29 -17.45
N PHE A 26 -4.25 -2.19 -18.19
CA PHE A 26 -5.10 -3.22 -17.57
C PHE A 26 -4.30 -4.07 -16.55
N TRP A 27 -3.08 -4.46 -16.90
CA TRP A 27 -2.21 -5.22 -16.00
C TRP A 27 -1.87 -4.47 -14.70
N MET A 28 -1.94 -3.14 -14.70
CA MET A 28 -1.78 -2.33 -13.49
C MET A 28 -2.87 -2.60 -12.43
N GLN A 29 -4.03 -3.15 -12.80
CA GLN A 29 -5.05 -3.56 -11.81
C GLN A 29 -4.50 -4.65 -10.86
N ALA A 30 -3.71 -5.59 -11.38
CA ALA A 30 -3.00 -6.56 -10.55
C ALA A 30 -1.95 -5.87 -9.65
N GLY A 31 -1.25 -4.86 -10.17
CA GLY A 31 -0.31 -4.05 -9.40
C GLY A 31 -0.96 -3.32 -8.23
N PHE A 32 -2.08 -2.63 -8.46
CA PHE A 32 -2.85 -1.97 -7.40
C PHE A 32 -3.35 -2.96 -6.35
N ALA A 33 -3.94 -4.08 -6.78
CA ALA A 33 -4.41 -5.12 -5.87
C ALA A 33 -3.27 -5.64 -4.95
N MET A 34 -2.06 -5.80 -5.49
CA MET A 34 -0.89 -6.26 -4.71
C MET A 34 -0.33 -5.18 -3.79
N VAL A 35 -0.26 -3.91 -4.21
CA VAL A 35 0.15 -2.79 -3.35
C VAL A 35 -0.82 -2.65 -2.18
N GLU A 36 -2.11 -2.59 -2.46
CA GLU A 36 -3.12 -2.43 -1.42
C GLU A 36 -3.14 -3.62 -0.46
N THR A 37 -3.10 -4.85 -0.98
CA THR A 37 -3.06 -6.07 -0.16
C THR A 37 -1.82 -6.09 0.72
N GLY A 38 -0.66 -5.79 0.15
CA GLY A 38 0.61 -5.82 0.86
C GLY A 38 0.72 -4.78 1.98
N PHE A 39 0.13 -3.60 1.80
CA PHE A 39 0.19 -2.47 2.74
C PHE A 39 -0.95 -2.44 3.77
N THR A 40 -1.88 -3.36 3.69
CA THR A 40 -3.00 -3.51 4.63
C THR A 40 -2.87 -4.77 5.48
N ARG A 41 -3.81 -4.98 6.40
CA ARG A 41 -3.81 -6.14 7.28
C ARG A 41 -4.36 -7.37 6.57
N ALA A 42 -3.75 -8.53 6.83
CA ALA A 42 -4.01 -9.81 6.16
C ALA A 42 -5.48 -10.26 6.21
N LYS A 43 -6.22 -9.90 7.26
CA LYS A 43 -7.65 -10.22 7.44
C LYS A 43 -8.60 -9.55 6.44
N ASN A 44 -8.06 -8.67 5.59
CA ASN A 44 -8.81 -7.94 4.56
C ASN A 44 -8.28 -8.22 3.14
N ALA A 45 -7.34 -9.16 2.98
CA ALA A 45 -6.65 -9.39 1.70
C ALA A 45 -7.61 -9.83 0.59
N GLY A 46 -8.53 -10.75 0.89
CA GLY A 46 -9.55 -11.22 -0.05
C GLY A 46 -10.54 -10.12 -0.44
N ASN A 47 -10.98 -9.31 0.53
CA ASN A 47 -11.83 -8.15 0.29
C ASN A 47 -11.15 -7.13 -0.65
N ILE A 48 -9.86 -6.86 -0.45
CA ILE A 48 -9.11 -5.93 -1.30
C ILE A 48 -8.98 -6.43 -2.72
N ILE A 49 -8.65 -7.71 -2.92
CA ILE A 49 -8.57 -8.32 -4.25
C ILE A 49 -9.93 -8.23 -4.96
N MET A 50 -11.02 -8.55 -4.23
CA MET A 50 -12.38 -8.48 -4.79
C MET A 50 -12.77 -7.05 -5.17
N LYS A 51 -12.41 -6.05 -4.37
CA LYS A 51 -12.64 -4.64 -4.70
C LYS A 51 -11.94 -4.23 -5.99
N ASN A 52 -10.65 -4.52 -6.10
CA ASN A 52 -9.87 -4.16 -7.30
C ASN A 52 -10.40 -4.85 -8.57
N LEU A 53 -10.85 -6.11 -8.48
CA LEU A 53 -11.51 -6.79 -9.60
C LEU A 53 -12.83 -6.10 -9.98
N MET A 54 -13.63 -5.72 -8.98
CA MET A 54 -14.92 -5.08 -9.22
C MET A 54 -14.81 -3.66 -9.75
N ASP A 55 -13.76 -2.91 -9.43
CA ASP A 55 -13.52 -1.61 -10.05
C ASP A 55 -13.46 -1.70 -11.56
N PHE A 56 -12.68 -2.64 -12.06
CA PHE A 56 -12.57 -2.83 -13.49
C PHE A 56 -13.89 -3.35 -14.09
N CYS A 57 -14.52 -4.34 -13.48
CA CYS A 57 -15.76 -4.94 -14.02
C CYS A 57 -16.93 -3.97 -13.99
N ILE A 58 -17.18 -3.30 -12.86
CA ILE A 58 -18.26 -2.31 -12.73
C ILE A 58 -17.96 -1.09 -13.59
N GLY A 59 -16.71 -0.60 -13.55
CA GLY A 59 -16.25 0.49 -14.39
C GLY A 59 -16.52 0.22 -15.86
N THR A 60 -16.18 -0.97 -16.35
CA THR A 60 -16.45 -1.39 -17.74
C THR A 60 -17.94 -1.29 -18.07
N VAL A 61 -18.81 -1.85 -17.24
CA VAL A 61 -20.26 -1.86 -17.51
C VAL A 61 -20.84 -0.46 -17.57
N VAL A 62 -20.54 0.40 -16.59
CA VAL A 62 -21.11 1.75 -16.56
C VAL A 62 -20.45 2.68 -17.58
N PHE A 63 -19.18 2.47 -17.91
CA PHE A 63 -18.48 3.23 -18.93
C PHE A 63 -19.03 2.94 -20.34
N ILE A 64 -19.34 1.68 -20.65
CA ILE A 64 -20.05 1.31 -21.90
C ILE A 64 -21.39 2.03 -21.99
N LEU A 65 -22.16 2.03 -20.90
CA LEU A 65 -23.54 2.52 -20.94
C LEU A 65 -23.63 4.06 -20.95
N ILE A 66 -22.75 4.74 -20.24
CA ILE A 66 -22.87 6.19 -20.00
C ILE A 66 -21.51 6.88 -20.13
N GLY A 67 -20.47 6.38 -19.45
CA GLY A 67 -19.22 7.12 -19.25
C GLY A 67 -18.51 7.47 -20.55
N PHE A 68 -18.41 6.53 -21.49
CA PHE A 68 -17.72 6.77 -22.77
C PHE A 68 -18.37 7.89 -23.59
N GLY A 69 -19.71 7.93 -23.64
CA GLY A 69 -20.41 9.00 -24.34
C GLY A 69 -20.28 10.37 -23.67
N LEU A 70 -20.30 10.43 -22.33
CA LEU A 70 -20.04 11.67 -21.60
C LEU A 70 -18.61 12.18 -21.80
N PHE A 71 -17.65 11.27 -22.02
CA PHE A 71 -16.24 11.59 -22.19
C PHE A 71 -15.91 11.98 -23.63
N LEU A 72 -16.20 11.10 -24.61
CA LEU A 72 -15.76 11.23 -26.02
C LEU A 72 -16.91 11.43 -26.99
N GLY A 73 -18.14 11.60 -26.51
CA GLY A 73 -19.27 11.97 -27.34
C GLY A 73 -19.16 13.39 -27.88
N GLU A 74 -20.04 13.72 -28.81
CA GLU A 74 -20.11 15.06 -29.39
C GLU A 74 -20.24 16.13 -28.28
N ASP A 75 -19.39 17.18 -28.38
CA ASP A 75 -19.35 18.21 -27.35
C ASP A 75 -20.69 18.93 -27.21
N THR A 76 -21.14 19.10 -25.99
CA THR A 76 -22.33 19.83 -25.61
C THR A 76 -22.07 20.78 -24.44
N LEU A 77 -22.94 21.74 -24.25
CA LEU A 77 -22.85 22.72 -23.17
C LEU A 77 -21.51 23.48 -23.12
N PHE A 78 -21.01 23.92 -24.26
CA PHE A 78 -19.80 24.75 -24.36
C PHE A 78 -18.52 24.09 -23.84
N GLY A 79 -18.32 22.83 -24.16
CA GLY A 79 -17.12 22.07 -23.76
C GLY A 79 -17.18 21.49 -22.35
N LEU A 80 -18.36 21.42 -21.73
CA LEU A 80 -18.50 20.89 -20.37
C LEU A 80 -18.75 19.39 -20.34
N VAL A 81 -19.38 18.81 -21.37
CA VAL A 81 -19.71 17.39 -21.38
C VAL A 81 -19.99 16.89 -22.78
N GLY A 82 -19.57 15.67 -23.10
CA GLY A 82 -19.96 14.96 -24.30
C GLY A 82 -21.41 14.46 -24.24
N MET A 83 -22.04 14.31 -25.41
CA MET A 83 -23.40 13.74 -25.48
C MET A 83 -23.34 12.22 -25.39
N PRO A 84 -24.02 11.59 -24.45
CA PRO A 84 -24.13 10.13 -24.43
C PRO A 84 -24.69 9.61 -25.74
N ASN A 85 -24.02 8.61 -26.32
CA ASN A 85 -24.46 7.92 -27.52
C ASN A 85 -24.37 6.40 -27.32
N PHE A 86 -24.97 5.65 -28.25
CA PHE A 86 -24.92 4.19 -28.25
C PHE A 86 -24.13 3.66 -29.45
N ASP A 87 -23.15 4.41 -29.95
CA ASP A 87 -22.35 4.07 -31.12
C ASP A 87 -21.65 2.72 -30.99
N ILE A 88 -21.28 2.34 -29.78
CA ILE A 88 -20.76 0.99 -29.47
C ILE A 88 -21.73 -0.13 -29.89
N ILE A 89 -23.03 0.16 -29.97
CA ILE A 89 -24.06 -0.80 -30.35
C ILE A 89 -24.51 -0.53 -31.79
N THR A 90 -24.70 0.71 -32.18
CA THR A 90 -25.31 1.12 -33.45
C THR A 90 -24.32 1.24 -34.60
N ASN A 91 -23.05 1.55 -34.33
CA ASN A 91 -21.99 1.77 -35.32
C ASN A 91 -20.84 0.77 -35.19
N TYR A 92 -21.12 -0.47 -34.84
CA TYR A 92 -20.15 -1.50 -34.47
C TYR A 92 -18.99 -1.65 -35.46
N ALA A 93 -19.24 -1.53 -36.76
CA ALA A 93 -18.23 -1.73 -37.80
C ALA A 93 -17.24 -0.59 -37.93
N THR A 94 -17.59 0.63 -37.48
CA THR A 94 -16.78 1.85 -37.61
C THR A 94 -16.40 2.46 -36.26
N PHE A 95 -16.80 1.80 -35.16
CA PHE A 95 -16.51 2.28 -33.81
C PHE A 95 -15.02 2.19 -33.51
N ASP A 96 -14.46 3.21 -32.82
CA ASP A 96 -13.07 3.20 -32.36
C ASP A 96 -12.89 2.30 -31.11
N TRP A 97 -12.72 1.03 -31.37
CA TRP A 97 -12.51 0.03 -30.32
C TRP A 97 -11.21 0.21 -29.55
N SER A 98 -10.17 0.69 -30.21
CA SER A 98 -8.87 0.93 -29.60
C SER A 98 -8.93 2.08 -28.59
N GLY A 99 -9.51 3.19 -29.02
CA GLY A 99 -9.77 4.35 -28.17
C GLY A 99 -10.69 4.00 -27.00
N PHE A 100 -11.73 3.20 -27.24
CA PHE A 100 -12.63 2.74 -26.16
C PHE A 100 -11.86 1.97 -25.06
N VAL A 101 -11.10 0.93 -25.43
CA VAL A 101 -10.39 0.08 -24.46
C VAL A 101 -9.33 0.88 -23.71
N PHE A 102 -8.61 1.76 -24.38
CA PHE A 102 -7.59 2.61 -23.74
C PHE A 102 -8.22 3.56 -22.72
N ASN A 103 -9.28 4.25 -23.08
CA ASN A 103 -9.95 5.19 -22.18
C ASN A 103 -10.69 4.48 -21.03
N LEU A 104 -11.17 3.25 -21.25
CA LEU A 104 -11.75 2.40 -20.21
C LEU A 104 -10.74 2.08 -19.10
N VAL A 105 -9.52 1.67 -19.45
CA VAL A 105 -8.51 1.30 -18.44
C VAL A 105 -8.03 2.52 -17.64
N PHE A 106 -8.07 3.72 -18.19
CA PHE A 106 -7.81 4.98 -17.50
C PHE A 106 -8.93 5.33 -16.51
N CYS A 107 -10.17 5.19 -16.96
CA CYS A 107 -11.36 5.38 -16.11
C CYS A 107 -11.32 4.44 -14.89
N ALA A 108 -11.05 3.15 -15.10
CA ALA A 108 -10.95 2.17 -14.02
C ALA A 108 -9.83 2.53 -13.03
N THR A 109 -8.68 3.01 -13.51
CA THR A 109 -7.56 3.44 -12.65
C THR A 109 -7.97 4.56 -11.70
N THR A 110 -8.76 5.54 -12.14
CA THR A 110 -9.24 6.65 -11.31
C THR A 110 -10.08 6.15 -10.12
N ALA A 111 -10.97 5.18 -10.36
CA ALA A 111 -11.80 4.58 -9.30
C ALA A 111 -10.96 3.74 -8.33
N THR A 112 -9.99 2.97 -8.85
CA THR A 112 -9.11 2.09 -8.05
C THR A 112 -8.28 2.87 -7.04
N ILE A 113 -7.78 4.06 -7.36
CA ILE A 113 -7.00 4.91 -6.45
C ILE A 113 -7.72 5.15 -5.12
N VAL A 114 -9.05 5.28 -5.14
CA VAL A 114 -9.85 5.55 -3.94
C VAL A 114 -9.88 4.36 -2.99
N SER A 115 -9.79 3.14 -3.52
CA SER A 115 -9.85 1.89 -2.78
C SER A 115 -8.86 1.84 -1.61
N GLY A 116 -7.61 2.19 -1.86
CA GLY A 116 -6.53 2.09 -0.89
C GLY A 116 -6.72 2.97 0.33
N ALA A 117 -7.16 4.23 0.15
CA ALA A 117 -7.39 5.16 1.25
C ALA A 117 -8.58 4.76 2.14
N MET A 118 -9.53 4.03 1.60
CA MET A 118 -10.74 3.59 2.30
C MET A 118 -10.68 2.11 2.73
N ALA A 119 -9.56 1.45 2.56
CA ALA A 119 -9.36 0.03 2.85
C ALA A 119 -9.64 -0.31 4.32
N GLU A 120 -9.99 -1.58 4.57
CA GLU A 120 -10.18 -2.22 5.87
C GLU A 120 -11.47 -1.87 6.64
N ARG A 121 -12.24 -0.85 6.24
CA ARG A 121 -13.41 -0.37 6.99
C ARG A 121 -14.61 0.07 6.15
N THR A 122 -14.54 -0.01 4.82
CA THR A 122 -15.62 0.36 3.91
C THR A 122 -16.51 -0.84 3.59
N LYS A 123 -17.83 -0.68 3.65
CA LYS A 123 -18.78 -1.69 3.17
C LYS A 123 -18.57 -1.98 1.69
N PHE A 124 -18.55 -3.26 1.31
CA PHE A 124 -18.33 -3.67 -0.06
C PHE A 124 -19.37 -3.12 -1.05
N LEU A 125 -20.66 -3.16 -0.68
CA LEU A 125 -21.72 -2.56 -1.50
C LEU A 125 -21.49 -1.07 -1.75
N SER A 126 -21.13 -0.32 -0.71
CA SER A 126 -20.87 1.12 -0.82
C SER A 126 -19.67 1.41 -1.70
N TYR A 127 -18.67 0.54 -1.66
CA TYR A 127 -17.54 0.54 -2.56
C TYR A 127 -17.97 0.40 -4.01
N CYS A 128 -18.76 -0.62 -4.35
CA CYS A 128 -19.25 -0.85 -5.70
C CYS A 128 -20.04 0.35 -6.25
N VAL A 129 -20.87 0.98 -5.40
CA VAL A 129 -21.68 2.13 -5.81
C VAL A 129 -20.82 3.35 -6.13
N TYR A 130 -19.83 3.70 -5.28
CA TYR A 130 -19.03 4.89 -5.58
C TYR A 130 -18.08 4.67 -6.77
N SER A 131 -17.52 3.46 -6.92
CA SER A 131 -16.70 3.09 -8.08
C SER A 131 -17.51 3.25 -9.38
N GLY A 132 -18.76 2.76 -9.38
CA GLY A 132 -19.68 2.95 -10.50
C GLY A 132 -19.97 4.43 -10.81
N ILE A 133 -20.20 5.27 -9.81
CA ILE A 133 -20.48 6.71 -10.00
C ILE A 133 -19.24 7.47 -10.51
N ILE A 134 -18.05 7.15 -9.99
CA ILE A 134 -16.79 7.72 -10.50
C ILE A 134 -16.65 7.40 -11.98
N SER A 135 -16.83 6.13 -12.36
CA SER A 135 -16.64 5.65 -13.72
C SER A 135 -17.74 6.08 -14.69
N ALA A 136 -18.97 6.30 -14.20
CA ALA A 136 -20.10 6.72 -15.03
C ALA A 136 -20.12 8.23 -15.28
N VAL A 137 -19.74 9.06 -14.30
CA VAL A 137 -20.01 10.51 -14.35
C VAL A 137 -18.82 11.36 -13.93
N ILE A 138 -18.20 11.11 -12.77
CA ILE A 138 -17.23 12.06 -12.20
C ILE A 138 -16.00 12.20 -13.10
N TYR A 139 -15.37 11.08 -13.40
CA TYR A 139 -14.22 11.03 -14.29
C TYR A 139 -14.57 11.40 -15.74
N PRO A 140 -15.62 10.81 -16.37
CA PRO A 140 -15.91 11.10 -17.77
C PRO A 140 -16.15 12.57 -18.07
N VAL A 141 -16.82 13.30 -17.19
CA VAL A 141 -17.13 14.72 -17.39
C VAL A 141 -15.86 15.57 -17.35
N GLU A 142 -14.99 15.38 -16.36
CA GLU A 142 -13.77 16.21 -16.28
C GLU A 142 -12.71 15.77 -17.32
N ALA A 143 -12.67 14.48 -17.67
CA ALA A 143 -11.81 13.97 -18.73
C ALA A 143 -12.23 14.54 -20.12
N HIS A 144 -13.53 14.78 -20.35
CA HIS A 144 -14.00 15.49 -21.54
C HIS A 144 -13.39 16.88 -21.66
N TRP A 145 -13.24 17.61 -20.53
CA TRP A 145 -12.66 18.95 -20.57
C TRP A 145 -11.23 18.96 -21.14
N THR A 146 -10.46 17.93 -20.88
CA THR A 146 -9.04 17.82 -21.24
C THR A 146 -8.81 17.04 -22.53
N TRP A 147 -9.44 15.86 -22.68
CA TRP A 147 -9.16 14.93 -23.77
C TRP A 147 -10.35 14.74 -24.74
N GLY A 148 -11.57 15.11 -24.34
CA GLY A 148 -12.76 15.04 -25.16
C GLY A 148 -13.00 16.28 -26.06
N GLY A 149 -12.01 17.17 -26.18
CA GLY A 149 -12.15 18.42 -26.95
C GLY A 149 -12.86 19.55 -26.19
N GLY A 150 -13.07 19.38 -24.87
CA GLY A 150 -13.77 20.33 -24.03
C GLY A 150 -13.00 21.64 -23.78
N TRP A 151 -13.52 22.47 -22.89
CA TRP A 151 -13.07 23.87 -22.73
C TRP A 151 -11.63 24.02 -22.24
N LEU A 152 -11.10 23.06 -21.47
CA LEU A 152 -9.70 23.08 -21.04
C LEU A 152 -8.75 22.80 -22.22
N ALA A 153 -9.07 21.80 -23.05
CA ALA A 153 -8.31 21.53 -24.26
C ALA A 153 -8.27 22.77 -25.17
N GLN A 154 -9.41 23.43 -25.36
CA GLN A 154 -9.52 24.66 -26.18
C GLN A 154 -8.70 25.84 -25.58
N MET A 155 -8.48 25.86 -24.27
CA MET A 155 -7.64 26.85 -23.61
C MET A 155 -6.13 26.55 -23.74
N GLY A 156 -5.74 25.34 -24.15
CA GLY A 156 -4.37 24.85 -24.21
C GLY A 156 -3.87 24.22 -22.90
N PHE A 157 -4.77 23.75 -22.06
CA PHE A 157 -4.42 22.93 -20.91
C PHE A 157 -3.82 21.60 -21.38
N HIS A 158 -2.75 21.16 -20.73
CA HIS A 158 -2.05 19.94 -21.09
C HIS A 158 -1.95 18.97 -19.92
N ASP A 159 -2.39 17.76 -20.15
CA ASP A 159 -2.17 16.60 -19.28
C ASP A 159 -2.04 15.38 -20.18
N PHE A 160 -0.80 14.95 -20.48
CA PHE A 160 -0.58 13.95 -21.52
C PHE A 160 -1.23 12.62 -21.15
N ALA A 161 -1.03 12.15 -19.92
CA ALA A 161 -1.49 10.83 -19.51
C ALA A 161 -2.23 10.80 -18.15
N GLY A 162 -2.49 11.93 -17.47
CA GLY A 162 -3.46 11.97 -16.38
C GLY A 162 -2.93 12.27 -14.99
N SER A 163 -1.86 13.06 -14.81
CA SER A 163 -1.54 13.57 -13.46
C SER A 163 -2.73 14.30 -12.84
N ASN A 164 -3.43 15.11 -13.64
CA ASN A 164 -4.63 15.84 -13.25
C ASN A 164 -5.88 14.96 -13.32
N CYS A 165 -6.22 14.49 -14.52
CA CYS A 165 -7.51 13.84 -14.79
C CYS A 165 -7.68 12.49 -14.10
N ILE A 166 -6.60 11.78 -13.78
CA ILE A 166 -6.67 10.46 -13.17
C ILE A 166 -6.20 10.52 -11.72
N HIS A 167 -4.95 10.95 -11.54
CA HIS A 167 -4.32 10.83 -10.22
C HIS A 167 -4.79 11.88 -9.22
N MET A 168 -4.90 13.13 -9.63
CA MET A 168 -5.44 14.17 -8.74
C MET A 168 -6.92 13.91 -8.43
N VAL A 169 -7.73 13.53 -9.40
CA VAL A 169 -9.15 13.20 -9.22
C VAL A 169 -9.34 12.02 -8.29
N GLY A 170 -8.65 10.90 -8.55
CA GLY A 170 -8.67 9.73 -7.68
C GLY A 170 -8.16 10.05 -6.26
N GLY A 171 -7.08 10.84 -6.16
CA GLY A 171 -6.49 11.21 -4.88
C GLY A 171 -7.33 12.19 -4.05
N ILE A 172 -8.03 13.17 -4.68
CA ILE A 172 -9.02 14.04 -3.99
C ILE A 172 -10.21 13.20 -3.50
N SER A 173 -10.68 12.27 -4.35
CA SER A 173 -11.76 11.36 -3.98
C SER A 173 -11.37 10.47 -2.81
N ALA A 174 -10.12 9.99 -2.79
CA ALA A 174 -9.53 9.21 -1.70
C ALA A 174 -9.48 10.02 -0.39
N LEU A 175 -9.01 11.27 -0.43
CA LEU A 175 -8.93 12.16 0.74
C LEU A 175 -10.32 12.40 1.34
N ILE A 176 -11.28 12.81 0.51
CA ILE A 176 -12.64 13.12 0.95
C ILE A 176 -13.35 11.85 1.47
N GLY A 177 -13.19 10.73 0.76
CA GLY A 177 -13.74 9.44 1.16
C GLY A 177 -13.19 8.98 2.51
N ALA A 178 -11.87 9.02 2.70
CA ALA A 178 -11.22 8.66 3.97
C ALA A 178 -11.64 9.58 5.13
N ALA A 179 -11.79 10.89 4.87
CA ALA A 179 -12.23 11.86 5.88
C ALA A 179 -13.70 11.63 6.33
N ILE A 180 -14.60 11.36 5.38
CA ILE A 180 -16.03 11.09 5.66
C ILE A 180 -16.22 9.72 6.35
N LEU A 181 -15.45 8.72 5.95
CA LEU A 181 -15.45 7.36 6.49
C LEU A 181 -14.92 7.33 7.94
N GLY A 182 -13.93 8.15 8.22
CA GLY A 182 -13.19 8.17 9.48
C GLY A 182 -12.04 7.17 9.54
N PRO A 183 -11.16 7.29 10.56
CA PRO A 183 -9.97 6.45 10.69
C PRO A 183 -10.31 5.01 11.10
N ARG A 184 -9.40 4.06 10.83
CA ARG A 184 -9.45 2.71 11.39
C ARG A 184 -9.44 2.77 12.92
N ILE A 185 -10.10 1.81 13.53
CA ILE A 185 -10.17 1.70 15.00
C ILE A 185 -8.73 1.63 15.55
N GLY A 186 -8.45 2.52 16.50
CA GLY A 186 -7.13 2.59 17.15
C GLY A 186 -6.05 3.35 16.39
N LYS A 187 -6.30 3.88 15.18
CA LYS A 187 -5.29 4.67 14.43
C LYS A 187 -4.88 5.93 15.18
N PHE A 188 -5.84 6.67 15.72
CA PHE A 188 -5.62 7.91 16.48
C PHE A 188 -6.13 7.77 17.90
N VAL A 189 -5.25 7.90 18.88
CA VAL A 189 -5.63 7.98 20.30
C VAL A 189 -5.98 9.42 20.62
N ARG A 190 -7.16 9.63 21.23
CA ARG A 190 -7.65 10.98 21.59
C ARG A 190 -7.81 11.10 23.10
N ASP A 191 -7.54 12.29 23.62
CA ASP A 191 -7.86 12.64 25.01
C ASP A 191 -9.37 12.93 25.19
N LYS A 192 -9.72 13.31 26.42
CA LYS A 192 -11.12 13.65 26.78
C LYS A 192 -11.67 14.86 26.02
N ASP A 193 -10.79 15.73 25.53
CA ASP A 193 -11.14 16.93 24.79
C ASP A 193 -11.17 16.67 23.26
N GLY A 194 -10.96 15.42 22.84
CA GLY A 194 -10.97 14.99 21.43
C GLY A 194 -9.68 15.29 20.67
N LYS A 195 -8.64 15.80 21.32
CA LYS A 195 -7.34 16.07 20.69
C LYS A 195 -6.57 14.78 20.51
N VAL A 196 -5.95 14.60 19.33
CA VAL A 196 -5.08 13.46 19.07
C VAL A 196 -3.80 13.59 19.89
N THR A 197 -3.53 12.59 20.72
CA THR A 197 -2.35 12.51 21.60
C THR A 197 -1.31 11.52 21.08
N LYS A 198 -1.75 10.48 20.32
CA LYS A 198 -0.86 9.48 19.72
C LYS A 198 -1.39 9.04 18.36
N VAL A 199 -0.48 8.83 17.43
CA VAL A 199 -0.75 8.20 16.13
C VAL A 199 -0.12 6.80 16.17
N ASN A 200 -0.94 5.77 15.95
CA ASN A 200 -0.45 4.39 15.91
C ASN A 200 -0.10 3.98 14.48
N ALA A 201 1.00 3.23 14.34
CA ALA A 201 1.37 2.62 13.07
C ALA A 201 0.57 1.33 12.85
N PHE A 202 0.11 1.13 11.61
CA PHE A 202 -0.55 -0.08 11.14
C PHE A 202 0.28 -0.65 9.97
N PRO A 203 1.33 -1.43 10.26
CA PRO A 203 2.17 -2.00 9.21
C PRO A 203 1.38 -2.92 8.28
N GLY A 204 1.73 -2.86 7.00
CA GLY A 204 1.24 -3.84 6.03
C GLY A 204 1.73 -5.25 6.37
N HIS A 205 0.90 -6.24 6.06
CA HIS A 205 1.21 -7.62 6.44
C HIS A 205 2.22 -8.29 5.50
N ASN A 206 2.40 -7.78 4.27
CA ASN A 206 3.26 -8.40 3.26
C ASN A 206 3.92 -7.37 2.33
N LEU A 207 5.02 -6.76 2.79
CA LEU A 207 5.78 -5.81 1.99
C LEU A 207 6.33 -6.40 0.66
N PRO A 208 6.79 -7.68 0.59
CA PRO A 208 7.18 -8.28 -0.69
C PRO A 208 6.08 -8.29 -1.75
N ILE A 209 4.82 -8.61 -1.39
CA ILE A 209 3.69 -8.51 -2.32
C ILE A 209 3.45 -7.07 -2.73
N GLY A 210 3.50 -6.12 -1.78
CA GLY A 210 3.40 -4.69 -2.08
C GLY A 210 4.49 -4.22 -3.04
N ALA A 211 5.74 -4.65 -2.83
CA ALA A 211 6.87 -4.35 -3.73
C ALA A 211 6.65 -4.93 -5.13
N LEU A 212 6.20 -6.17 -5.25
CA LEU A 212 5.85 -6.77 -6.55
C LEU A 212 4.79 -5.94 -7.27
N GLY A 213 3.77 -5.48 -6.54
CA GLY A 213 2.75 -4.58 -7.07
C GLY A 213 3.33 -3.28 -7.63
N VAL A 214 4.28 -2.66 -6.92
CA VAL A 214 4.98 -1.45 -7.40
C VAL A 214 5.75 -1.71 -8.69
N PHE A 215 6.46 -2.84 -8.84
CA PHE A 215 7.15 -3.18 -10.08
C PHE A 215 6.17 -3.43 -11.25
N ILE A 216 5.04 -4.08 -10.99
CA ILE A 216 3.99 -4.26 -12.00
C ILE A 216 3.42 -2.91 -12.43
N LEU A 217 3.14 -2.01 -11.48
CA LEU A 217 2.68 -0.65 -11.78
C LEU A 217 3.69 0.14 -12.61
N TRP A 218 4.99 0.08 -12.26
CA TRP A 218 6.01 0.78 -13.03
C TRP A 218 6.12 0.24 -14.46
N LEU A 219 6.12 -1.08 -14.63
CA LEU A 219 6.10 -1.68 -15.97
C LEU A 219 4.88 -1.22 -16.78
N GLY A 220 3.68 -1.26 -16.17
CA GLY A 220 2.45 -0.80 -16.79
C GLY A 220 2.48 0.69 -17.15
N TRP A 221 3.25 1.50 -16.41
CA TRP A 221 3.36 2.93 -16.64
C TRP A 221 4.05 3.31 -17.96
N TYR A 222 4.88 2.44 -18.51
CA TYR A 222 5.39 2.62 -19.86
C TYR A 222 4.28 2.59 -20.91
N GLY A 223 3.26 1.75 -20.72
CA GLY A 223 2.05 1.78 -21.52
C GLY A 223 1.16 2.97 -21.17
N PHE A 224 1.01 3.28 -19.89
CA PHE A 224 0.19 4.38 -19.39
C PHE A 224 0.62 5.74 -19.98
N ASN A 225 1.90 6.05 -19.92
CA ASN A 225 2.47 7.27 -20.47
C ASN A 225 2.77 7.18 -21.98
N GLY A 226 3.22 6.01 -22.46
CA GLY A 226 3.74 5.89 -23.81
C GLY A 226 2.74 5.50 -24.89
N ALA A 227 1.55 4.99 -24.51
CA ALA A 227 0.62 4.45 -25.52
C ALA A 227 0.15 5.50 -26.54
N ALA A 228 -0.07 6.73 -26.10
CA ALA A 228 -0.54 7.82 -26.95
C ALA A 228 0.57 8.53 -27.77
N ALA A 229 1.82 8.02 -27.74
CA ALA A 229 2.90 8.54 -28.55
C ALA A 229 2.61 8.37 -30.06
N THR A 230 3.04 9.35 -30.85
CA THR A 230 2.79 9.42 -32.29
C THR A 230 4.04 9.16 -33.14
N SER A 231 5.22 9.16 -32.52
CA SER A 231 6.50 8.81 -33.15
C SER A 231 7.38 7.98 -32.24
N LEU A 232 8.37 7.30 -32.83
CA LEU A 232 9.34 6.49 -32.06
C LEU A 232 10.23 7.38 -31.18
N GLU A 233 10.58 8.57 -31.67
CA GLU A 233 11.37 9.55 -30.95
C GLU A 233 10.63 10.06 -29.71
N GLN A 234 9.35 10.41 -29.84
CA GLN A 234 8.48 10.79 -28.72
C GLN A 234 8.33 9.63 -27.73
N LEU A 235 8.04 8.43 -28.23
CA LEU A 235 7.92 7.23 -27.37
C LEU A 235 9.20 6.99 -26.57
N GLY A 236 10.36 7.10 -27.21
CA GLY A 236 11.66 6.96 -26.55
C GLY A 236 11.87 8.00 -25.44
N THR A 237 11.52 9.25 -25.70
CA THR A 237 11.60 10.33 -24.69
C THR A 237 10.67 10.09 -23.53
N ILE A 238 9.43 9.68 -23.77
CA ILE A 238 8.45 9.34 -22.72
C ILE A 238 8.95 8.18 -21.84
N PHE A 239 9.57 7.17 -22.43
CA PHE A 239 10.18 6.06 -21.65
C PHE A 239 11.30 6.56 -20.75
N VAL A 240 12.15 7.47 -21.24
CA VAL A 240 13.25 8.05 -20.45
C VAL A 240 12.70 8.89 -19.30
N THR A 241 11.75 9.78 -19.53
CA THR A 241 11.17 10.63 -18.49
C THR A 241 10.43 9.79 -17.44
N THR A 242 9.68 8.76 -17.88
CA THR A 242 8.98 7.79 -17.01
C THR A 242 9.95 6.90 -16.22
N THR A 243 11.20 6.79 -16.64
CA THR A 243 12.26 6.07 -15.89
C THR A 243 12.97 6.99 -14.89
N ILE A 244 13.34 8.20 -15.30
CA ILE A 244 14.15 9.12 -14.50
C ILE A 244 13.38 9.61 -13.27
N ALA A 245 12.18 10.16 -13.45
CA ALA A 245 11.46 10.79 -12.35
C ALA A 245 11.17 9.85 -11.17
N PRO A 246 10.65 8.62 -11.35
CA PRO A 246 10.42 7.70 -10.24
C PRO A 246 11.73 7.18 -9.61
N ALA A 247 12.79 6.97 -10.39
CA ALA A 247 14.09 6.57 -9.86
C ALA A 247 14.67 7.64 -8.94
N ILE A 248 14.66 8.90 -9.37
CA ILE A 248 15.11 10.05 -8.56
C ILE A 248 14.23 10.22 -7.32
N ALA A 249 12.91 10.11 -7.45
CA ALA A 249 11.99 10.22 -6.31
C ALA A 249 12.29 9.15 -5.25
N THR A 250 12.51 7.92 -5.67
CA THR A 250 12.84 6.79 -4.78
C THR A 250 14.17 7.03 -4.06
N VAL A 251 15.22 7.41 -4.78
CA VAL A 251 16.54 7.69 -4.19
C VAL A 251 16.48 8.88 -3.23
N THR A 252 15.76 9.94 -3.59
CA THR A 252 15.55 11.11 -2.74
C THR A 252 14.85 10.73 -1.44
N CYS A 253 13.77 9.97 -1.52
CA CYS A 253 13.04 9.46 -0.36
C CYS A 253 13.92 8.55 0.51
N MET A 254 14.68 7.64 -0.10
CA MET A 254 15.61 6.76 0.61
C MET A 254 16.65 7.58 1.41
N ILE A 255 17.31 8.53 0.79
CA ILE A 255 18.30 9.38 1.44
C ILE A 255 17.66 10.18 2.59
N PHE A 256 16.50 10.81 2.33
CA PHE A 256 15.80 11.60 3.34
C PHE A 256 15.39 10.74 4.55
N THR A 257 14.76 9.60 4.33
CA THR A 257 14.33 8.70 5.40
C THR A 257 15.52 8.12 6.16
N TRP A 258 16.62 7.80 5.47
CA TRP A 258 17.85 7.31 6.07
C TRP A 258 18.47 8.36 7.03
N ILE A 259 18.54 9.61 6.60
CA ILE A 259 19.06 10.71 7.44
C ILE A 259 18.13 10.92 8.64
N LYS A 260 16.82 11.00 8.41
CA LYS A 260 15.83 11.35 9.43
C LYS A 260 15.58 10.22 10.44
N TYR A 261 15.45 8.99 9.96
CA TYR A 261 15.06 7.82 10.77
C TYR A 261 16.23 6.87 11.06
N LYS A 262 17.46 7.20 10.58
CA LYS A 262 18.67 6.37 10.70
C LYS A 262 18.62 5.04 9.95
N LYS A 263 17.51 4.71 9.30
CA LYS A 263 17.29 3.56 8.42
C LYS A 263 16.41 3.99 7.25
N PRO A 264 16.65 3.48 6.04
CA PRO A 264 15.74 3.73 4.93
C PRO A 264 14.39 3.05 5.17
N ASP A 265 13.30 3.75 4.89
CA ASP A 265 11.94 3.21 5.02
C ASP A 265 11.50 2.59 3.70
N VAL A 266 11.33 1.26 3.69
CA VAL A 266 10.99 0.50 2.49
C VAL A 266 9.62 0.91 1.94
N SER A 267 8.61 1.06 2.80
CA SER A 267 7.25 1.40 2.37
C SER A 267 7.17 2.79 1.78
N MET A 268 7.93 3.74 2.34
CA MET A 268 8.03 5.10 1.81
C MET A 268 8.76 5.13 0.47
N CYS A 269 9.84 4.35 0.30
CA CYS A 269 10.55 4.25 -0.98
C CYS A 269 9.66 3.66 -2.08
N LEU A 270 8.84 2.65 -1.76
CA LEU A 270 7.86 2.09 -2.69
C LEU A 270 6.81 3.12 -3.10
N ASN A 271 6.27 3.89 -2.15
CA ASN A 271 5.35 4.98 -2.45
C ASN A 271 6.02 6.12 -3.22
N ALA A 272 7.30 6.40 -2.97
CA ALA A 272 8.03 7.45 -3.68
C ALA A 272 8.25 7.12 -5.17
N SER A 273 8.46 5.84 -5.52
CA SER A 273 8.51 5.44 -6.93
C SER A 273 7.19 5.72 -7.64
N LEU A 274 6.06 5.37 -7.01
CA LEU A 274 4.73 5.66 -7.54
C LEU A 274 4.47 7.18 -7.62
N ALA A 275 4.88 7.94 -6.61
CA ALA A 275 4.76 9.40 -6.59
C ALA A 275 5.51 10.06 -7.75
N GLY A 276 6.73 9.60 -8.05
CA GLY A 276 7.51 10.06 -9.20
C GLY A 276 6.86 9.72 -10.54
N LEU A 277 6.26 8.51 -10.64
CA LEU A 277 5.49 8.11 -11.82
C LEU A 277 4.26 9.01 -12.01
N VAL A 278 3.49 9.26 -10.96
CA VAL A 278 2.33 10.16 -10.99
C VAL A 278 2.72 11.57 -11.43
N ALA A 279 3.79 12.12 -10.87
CA ALA A 279 4.20 13.49 -11.16
C ALA A 279 4.71 13.71 -12.59
N ILE A 280 5.33 12.68 -13.18
CA ILE A 280 5.83 12.78 -14.57
C ILE A 280 4.72 12.53 -15.59
N THR A 281 3.57 11.99 -15.19
CA THR A 281 2.51 11.54 -16.10
C THR A 281 1.95 12.67 -16.97
N ALA A 282 1.73 13.87 -16.43
CA ALA A 282 1.27 15.01 -17.25
C ALA A 282 2.34 15.57 -18.18
N PRO A 283 3.60 15.80 -17.72
CA PRO A 283 4.64 16.39 -18.58
C PRO A 283 5.55 15.35 -19.26
N CYS A 284 5.19 14.06 -19.31
CA CYS A 284 6.09 12.99 -19.76
C CYS A 284 6.55 13.17 -21.23
N ASP A 285 5.75 13.82 -22.07
CA ASP A 285 6.00 14.15 -23.47
C ASP A 285 6.63 15.53 -23.68
N THR A 286 6.53 16.41 -22.68
CA THR A 286 6.94 17.83 -22.80
C THR A 286 8.14 18.20 -21.93
N ALA A 287 8.47 17.39 -20.91
CA ALA A 287 9.66 17.58 -20.09
C ALA A 287 10.87 16.86 -20.69
N ASP A 288 12.05 17.46 -20.53
CA ASP A 288 13.32 16.80 -20.82
C ASP A 288 13.86 15.98 -19.63
N ALA A 289 15.03 15.36 -19.80
CA ALA A 289 15.66 14.57 -18.75
C ALA A 289 15.99 15.39 -17.49
N LEU A 290 16.41 16.66 -17.65
CA LEU A 290 16.72 17.54 -16.53
C LEU A 290 15.45 17.94 -15.76
N GLY A 291 14.39 18.31 -16.46
CA GLY A 291 13.07 18.55 -15.88
C GLY A 291 12.58 17.34 -15.08
N SER A 292 12.74 16.14 -15.63
CA SER A 292 12.37 14.88 -14.98
C SER A 292 13.13 14.65 -13.67
N VAL A 293 14.42 15.02 -13.60
CA VAL A 293 15.20 14.96 -12.35
C VAL A 293 14.59 15.87 -11.27
N PHE A 294 14.27 17.12 -11.61
CA PHE A 294 13.67 18.05 -10.63
C PHE A 294 12.26 17.62 -10.22
N ILE A 295 11.46 17.12 -11.17
CA ILE A 295 10.14 16.56 -10.88
C ILE A 295 10.24 15.42 -9.87
N GLY A 296 11.16 14.49 -10.08
CA GLY A 296 11.41 13.36 -9.18
C GLY A 296 11.93 13.79 -7.79
N LEU A 297 12.85 14.75 -7.73
CA LEU A 297 13.37 15.28 -6.46
C LEU A 297 12.24 15.80 -5.56
N VAL A 298 11.37 16.63 -6.11
CA VAL A 298 10.23 17.19 -5.37
C VAL A 298 9.27 16.08 -4.95
N SER A 299 8.96 15.13 -5.84
CA SER A 299 8.05 14.02 -5.57
C SER A 299 8.51 13.15 -4.40
N GLY A 300 9.80 12.83 -4.35
CA GLY A 300 10.39 12.01 -3.28
C GLY A 300 10.28 12.65 -1.89
N LEU A 301 10.35 13.99 -1.80
CA LEU A 301 10.13 14.73 -0.55
C LEU A 301 8.65 14.91 -0.25
N LEU A 302 7.86 15.22 -1.29
CA LEU A 302 6.43 15.53 -1.16
C LEU A 302 5.64 14.34 -0.64
N VAL A 303 5.94 13.11 -1.07
CA VAL A 303 5.26 11.92 -0.57
C VAL A 303 5.51 11.68 0.91
N VAL A 304 6.74 11.88 1.39
CA VAL A 304 7.07 11.74 2.83
C VAL A 304 6.37 12.81 3.66
N PHE A 305 6.42 14.06 3.19
CA PHE A 305 5.70 15.15 3.81
C PHE A 305 4.19 14.91 3.81
N GLY A 306 3.63 14.43 2.70
CA GLY A 306 2.20 14.18 2.55
C GLY A 306 1.68 13.14 3.52
N VAL A 307 2.34 12.00 3.63
CA VAL A 307 1.96 10.95 4.61
C VAL A 307 2.06 11.48 6.04
N TRP A 308 3.15 12.18 6.37
CA TRP A 308 3.30 12.81 7.68
C TRP A 308 2.19 13.84 7.96
N PHE A 309 1.85 14.68 6.99
CA PHE A 309 0.83 15.72 7.10
C PHE A 309 -0.56 15.12 7.33
N LEU A 310 -0.91 14.08 6.58
CA LEU A 310 -2.18 13.35 6.73
C LEU A 310 -2.31 12.76 8.14
N ASP A 311 -1.29 12.09 8.62
CA ASP A 311 -1.30 11.40 9.90
C ASP A 311 -1.22 12.38 11.11
N ASN A 312 -0.36 13.41 11.03
CA ASN A 312 -0.02 14.22 12.22
C ASN A 312 -0.67 15.60 12.26
N VAL A 313 -1.17 16.11 11.14
CA VAL A 313 -1.76 17.46 11.08
C VAL A 313 -3.28 17.40 10.86
N ILE A 314 -3.73 16.74 9.80
CA ILE A 314 -5.18 16.69 9.50
C ILE A 314 -5.86 15.42 10.02
N HIS A 315 -5.12 14.44 10.49
CA HIS A 315 -5.60 13.20 11.09
C HIS A 315 -6.58 12.44 10.20
N VAL A 316 -6.22 12.28 8.92
CA VAL A 316 -6.93 11.44 7.95
C VAL A 316 -6.15 10.14 7.78
N ASP A 317 -6.81 9.01 8.01
CA ASP A 317 -6.20 7.68 7.91
C ASP A 317 -6.22 7.18 6.46
N ASP A 318 -5.04 7.14 5.86
CA ASP A 318 -4.78 6.61 4.52
C ASP A 318 -3.88 5.37 4.63
N PRO A 319 -4.46 4.16 4.60
CA PRO A 319 -3.73 2.91 4.82
C PRO A 319 -2.54 2.69 3.89
N VAL A 320 -2.67 3.04 2.62
CA VAL A 320 -1.64 2.74 1.61
C VAL A 320 -0.84 3.96 1.16
N GLY A 321 -1.26 5.17 1.53
CA GLY A 321 -0.61 6.42 1.11
C GLY A 321 -1.11 6.96 -0.22
N ALA A 322 -2.32 6.54 -0.64
CA ALA A 322 -2.91 6.93 -1.92
C ALA A 322 -3.04 8.45 -2.10
N VAL A 323 -3.44 9.16 -1.04
CA VAL A 323 -3.60 10.63 -1.08
C VAL A 323 -2.26 11.34 -1.33
N ALA A 324 -1.21 10.94 -0.60
CA ALA A 324 0.11 11.54 -0.77
C ALA A 324 0.71 11.21 -2.15
N VAL A 325 0.52 9.98 -2.63
CA VAL A 325 1.01 9.54 -3.94
C VAL A 325 0.22 10.20 -5.06
N HIS A 326 -1.11 10.10 -5.05
CA HIS A 326 -1.90 10.46 -6.23
C HIS A 326 -2.40 11.91 -6.20
N MET A 327 -2.97 12.41 -5.08
CA MET A 327 -3.44 13.80 -5.02
C MET A 327 -2.27 14.78 -5.05
N MET A 328 -1.33 14.65 -4.12
CA MET A 328 -0.28 15.66 -3.99
C MET A 328 0.68 15.64 -5.17
N ASN A 329 1.04 14.47 -5.67
CA ASN A 329 1.91 14.36 -6.84
C ASN A 329 1.16 14.54 -8.16
N GLY A 330 -0.14 14.32 -8.23
CA GLY A 330 -0.98 14.73 -9.36
C GLY A 330 -1.05 16.25 -9.51
N ILE A 331 -1.26 16.96 -8.39
CA ILE A 331 -1.15 18.42 -8.33
C ILE A 331 0.24 18.88 -8.78
N TRP A 332 1.30 18.26 -8.25
CA TRP A 332 2.68 18.59 -8.60
C TRP A 332 2.97 18.35 -10.09
N GLY A 333 2.54 17.22 -10.65
CA GLY A 333 2.72 16.90 -12.08
C GLY A 333 2.00 17.91 -13.00
N THR A 334 0.79 18.31 -12.63
CA THR A 334 0.06 19.36 -13.37
C THR A 334 0.80 20.71 -13.35
N ILE A 335 1.33 21.11 -12.20
CA ILE A 335 2.16 22.30 -12.07
C ILE A 335 3.46 22.15 -12.86
N ALA A 336 4.06 20.96 -12.85
CA ALA A 336 5.32 20.67 -13.53
C ALA A 336 5.26 20.87 -15.04
N VAL A 337 4.12 20.64 -15.68
CA VAL A 337 3.89 21.04 -17.10
C VAL A 337 4.16 22.53 -17.28
N GLY A 338 3.57 23.38 -16.44
CA GLY A 338 3.76 24.84 -16.51
C GLY A 338 5.17 25.31 -16.19
N LEU A 339 5.97 24.48 -15.54
CA LEU A 339 7.34 24.81 -15.14
C LEU A 339 8.41 24.27 -16.10
N PHE A 340 8.26 23.00 -16.54
CA PHE A 340 9.34 22.23 -17.17
C PHE A 340 9.08 21.84 -18.64
N SER A 341 7.97 22.23 -19.26
CA SER A 341 7.75 21.97 -20.69
C SER A 341 8.75 22.71 -21.56
N THR A 342 9.36 21.99 -22.51
CA THR A 342 10.37 22.52 -23.42
C THR A 342 10.14 22.09 -24.86
N SER A 343 10.25 23.02 -25.81
CA SER A 343 10.12 22.75 -27.24
C SER A 343 11.30 21.99 -27.85
N SER A 344 12.28 21.60 -27.05
CA SER A 344 13.40 20.77 -27.49
C SER A 344 13.13 19.28 -27.52
N VAL A 345 11.98 18.84 -26.98
CA VAL A 345 11.56 17.43 -27.05
C VAL A 345 10.91 17.11 -28.39
N PRO A 346 10.95 15.83 -28.85
CA PRO A 346 10.30 15.41 -30.09
C PRO A 346 8.79 15.67 -30.07
N ASP A 347 8.24 16.02 -31.24
CA ASP A 347 6.80 16.21 -31.48
C ASP A 347 6.11 17.21 -30.54
N TYR A 348 6.85 18.17 -30.04
CA TYR A 348 6.31 19.19 -29.16
C TYR A 348 5.17 19.99 -29.82
N SER A 349 3.98 19.94 -29.24
CA SER A 349 2.77 20.50 -29.89
C SER A 349 2.03 21.56 -29.06
N LEU A 350 2.56 21.97 -27.89
CA LEU A 350 1.85 22.94 -27.04
C LEU A 350 1.85 24.33 -27.66
N THR A 351 0.66 24.76 -28.07
CA THR A 351 0.43 26.08 -28.63
C THR A 351 -0.76 26.76 -27.94
N ASP A 352 -0.74 28.08 -27.95
CA ASP A 352 -1.92 28.87 -27.55
C ASP A 352 -2.98 28.90 -28.66
N ALA A 353 -4.14 29.49 -28.37
CA ALA A 353 -5.23 29.68 -29.33
C ALA A 353 -4.85 30.47 -30.58
N SER A 354 -3.72 31.19 -30.57
CA SER A 354 -3.17 31.96 -31.72
C SER A 354 -2.09 31.15 -32.45
N GLY A 355 -1.79 29.90 -32.05
CA GLY A 355 -0.76 29.05 -32.65
C GLY A 355 0.67 29.35 -32.17
N ASN A 356 0.87 30.20 -31.16
CA ASN A 356 2.20 30.45 -30.61
C ASN A 356 2.63 29.31 -29.69
N VAL A 357 3.87 28.84 -29.81
CA VAL A 357 4.44 27.81 -28.97
C VAL A 357 4.49 28.29 -27.52
N MET A 358 3.98 27.48 -26.61
CA MET A 358 4.03 27.71 -25.17
C MET A 358 5.08 26.77 -24.53
N THR A 359 5.99 27.33 -23.73
CA THR A 359 6.96 26.54 -22.93
C THR A 359 6.80 26.85 -21.46
N GLY A 360 7.42 26.03 -20.62
CA GLY A 360 7.39 26.18 -19.16
C GLY A 360 8.19 27.41 -18.68
N LEU A 361 7.88 27.82 -17.48
CA LEU A 361 8.50 28.99 -16.83
C LEU A 361 10.03 28.92 -16.84
N PHE A 362 10.60 27.75 -16.55
CA PHE A 362 12.06 27.58 -16.49
C PHE A 362 12.73 27.47 -17.87
N TYR A 363 11.94 27.35 -18.92
CA TYR A 363 12.39 27.32 -20.32
C TYR A 363 11.99 28.58 -21.10
N GLY A 364 11.74 29.68 -20.38
CA GLY A 364 11.53 31.00 -20.96
C GLY A 364 10.10 31.29 -21.41
N GLY A 365 9.14 30.41 -21.19
CA GLY A 365 7.73 30.58 -21.60
C GLY A 365 6.92 31.56 -20.75
N GLY A 366 7.48 32.11 -19.68
CA GLY A 366 6.76 32.99 -18.78
C GLY A 366 5.66 32.26 -17.99
N PHE A 367 4.66 33.00 -17.52
CA PHE A 367 3.61 32.47 -16.65
C PHE A 367 2.36 31.97 -17.41
N LYS A 368 2.33 32.05 -18.73
CA LYS A 368 1.11 31.75 -19.50
C LYS A 368 0.69 30.29 -19.36
N LEU A 369 1.59 29.37 -19.70
CA LEU A 369 1.31 27.93 -19.58
C LEU A 369 1.02 27.53 -18.11
N LEU A 370 1.82 28.02 -17.16
CA LEU A 370 1.59 27.78 -15.73
C LEU A 370 0.20 28.29 -15.29
N GLY A 371 -0.22 29.45 -15.75
CA GLY A 371 -1.55 29.99 -15.45
C GLY A 371 -2.68 29.11 -15.98
N ILE A 372 -2.55 28.59 -17.20
CA ILE A 372 -3.51 27.66 -17.80
C ILE A 372 -3.58 26.37 -16.98
N GLN A 373 -2.42 25.80 -16.61
CA GLN A 373 -2.34 24.59 -15.79
C GLN A 373 -3.00 24.79 -14.41
N LEU A 374 -2.80 25.93 -13.77
CA LEU A 374 -3.45 26.24 -12.50
C LEU A 374 -4.97 26.37 -12.64
N ILE A 375 -5.47 27.00 -13.71
CA ILE A 375 -6.92 27.10 -13.97
C ILE A 375 -7.52 25.69 -14.11
N GLY A 376 -6.95 24.84 -14.95
CA GLY A 376 -7.42 23.47 -15.15
C GLY A 376 -7.37 22.65 -13.85
N MET A 377 -6.25 22.72 -13.14
CA MET A 377 -6.08 22.06 -11.86
C MET A 377 -7.15 22.43 -10.83
N PHE A 378 -7.43 23.72 -10.64
CA PHE A 378 -8.44 24.16 -9.69
C PHE A 378 -9.87 23.82 -10.15
N ALA A 379 -10.14 23.89 -11.44
CA ALA A 379 -11.45 23.53 -11.99
C ALA A 379 -11.75 22.03 -11.78
N THR A 380 -10.82 21.17 -12.16
CA THR A 380 -10.93 19.71 -11.95
C THR A 380 -11.03 19.36 -10.46
N ALA A 381 -10.21 20.00 -9.61
CA ALA A 381 -10.25 19.81 -8.17
C ALA A 381 -11.62 20.21 -7.57
N ALA A 382 -12.17 21.35 -8.00
CA ALA A 382 -13.48 21.82 -7.54
C ALA A 382 -14.61 20.88 -7.97
N TRP A 383 -14.63 20.46 -9.24
CA TRP A 383 -15.59 19.48 -9.75
C TRP A 383 -15.54 18.19 -8.95
N THR A 384 -14.36 17.62 -8.80
CA THR A 384 -14.16 16.37 -8.06
C THR A 384 -14.59 16.52 -6.61
N ALA A 385 -14.13 17.56 -5.92
CA ALA A 385 -14.46 17.77 -4.51
C ALA A 385 -15.96 17.88 -4.27
N VAL A 386 -16.68 18.61 -5.10
CA VAL A 386 -18.14 18.78 -4.96
C VAL A 386 -18.86 17.46 -5.25
N THR A 387 -18.60 16.86 -6.39
CA THR A 387 -19.34 15.68 -6.86
C THR A 387 -19.08 14.46 -6.00
N ILE A 388 -17.84 14.21 -5.59
CA ILE A 388 -17.49 13.06 -4.74
C ILE A 388 -18.00 13.24 -3.30
N THR A 389 -18.02 14.48 -2.77
CA THR A 389 -18.60 14.75 -1.47
C THR A 389 -20.08 14.44 -1.46
N ILE A 390 -20.83 14.90 -2.46
CA ILE A 390 -22.25 14.57 -2.61
C ILE A 390 -22.44 13.05 -2.70
N THR A 391 -21.64 12.38 -3.51
CA THR A 391 -21.66 10.92 -3.69
C THR A 391 -21.49 10.19 -2.35
N PHE A 392 -20.44 10.47 -1.60
CA PHE A 392 -20.19 9.79 -0.32
C PHE A 392 -21.23 10.10 0.74
N LEU A 393 -21.76 11.34 0.79
CA LEU A 393 -22.83 11.68 1.72
C LEU A 393 -24.13 10.97 1.39
N LEU A 394 -24.47 10.83 0.11
CA LEU A 394 -25.65 10.06 -0.32
C LEU A 394 -25.49 8.58 -0.01
N ILE A 395 -24.34 7.98 -0.33
CA ILE A 395 -24.05 6.57 -0.02
C ILE A 395 -24.14 6.34 1.49
N ARG A 396 -23.52 7.22 2.28
CA ARG A 396 -23.58 7.13 3.76
C ARG A 396 -25.01 7.15 4.28
N LYS A 397 -25.88 7.97 3.68
CA LYS A 397 -27.28 8.11 4.09
C LYS A 397 -28.15 6.92 3.67
N ILE A 398 -27.91 6.35 2.48
CA ILE A 398 -28.77 5.31 1.88
C ILE A 398 -28.32 3.91 2.30
N PHE A 399 -27.02 3.60 2.17
CA PHE A 399 -26.47 2.25 2.36
C PHE A 399 -25.64 2.12 3.64
N GLY A 400 -25.19 3.27 4.22
CA GLY A 400 -24.12 3.30 5.22
C GLY A 400 -22.77 3.11 4.55
N LEU A 401 -21.77 3.94 4.88
CA LEU A 401 -20.45 3.89 4.23
C LEU A 401 -19.49 2.93 4.93
N ARG A 402 -19.54 2.87 6.27
CA ARG A 402 -18.62 2.12 7.12
C ARG A 402 -19.25 0.83 7.63
N VAL A 403 -18.44 -0.21 7.75
CA VAL A 403 -18.79 -1.45 8.45
C VAL A 403 -18.95 -1.21 9.96
N THR A 404 -19.54 -2.14 10.68
CA THR A 404 -19.62 -2.09 12.14
C THR A 404 -18.24 -2.28 12.79
N GLN A 405 -18.13 -1.92 14.07
CA GLN A 405 -16.89 -2.11 14.83
C GLN A 405 -16.48 -3.59 14.89
N GLU A 406 -17.44 -4.48 15.09
CA GLU A 406 -17.20 -5.91 15.15
C GLU A 406 -16.68 -6.47 13.83
N GLU A 407 -17.27 -6.05 12.70
CA GLU A 407 -16.82 -6.45 11.34
C GLU A 407 -15.40 -5.94 11.06
N GLU A 408 -15.08 -4.69 11.43
CA GLU A 408 -13.75 -4.13 11.25
C GLU A 408 -12.69 -4.87 12.10
N ILE A 409 -13.04 -5.28 13.34
CA ILE A 409 -12.16 -6.05 14.22
C ILE A 409 -11.97 -7.47 13.68
N THR A 410 -13.04 -8.13 13.26
CA THR A 410 -13.01 -9.50 12.73
C THR A 410 -12.24 -9.57 11.40
N GLY A 411 -12.46 -8.59 10.52
CA GLY A 411 -11.88 -8.53 9.18
C GLY A 411 -12.92 -8.76 8.09
N LEU A 412 -12.75 -8.04 6.98
CA LEU A 412 -13.73 -7.98 5.90
C LEU A 412 -13.74 -9.23 5.01
N ASP A 413 -12.67 -10.04 5.03
CA ASP A 413 -12.65 -11.32 4.35
C ASP A 413 -13.75 -12.24 4.88
N ALA A 414 -13.86 -12.35 6.20
CA ALA A 414 -14.85 -13.18 6.85
C ALA A 414 -16.27 -12.58 6.76
N THR A 415 -16.40 -11.29 7.04
CA THR A 415 -17.71 -10.65 7.25
C THR A 415 -18.40 -10.25 5.95
N GLU A 416 -17.65 -9.82 4.94
CA GLU A 416 -18.22 -9.39 3.64
C GLU A 416 -18.21 -10.51 2.58
N HIS A 417 -17.31 -11.51 2.71
CA HIS A 417 -17.12 -12.55 1.68
C HIS A 417 -17.22 -13.98 2.20
N GLY A 418 -17.37 -14.18 3.52
CA GLY A 418 -17.42 -15.51 4.12
C GLY A 418 -16.09 -16.30 3.99
N LEU A 419 -14.98 -15.60 3.77
CA LEU A 419 -13.65 -16.20 3.66
C LEU A 419 -13.00 -16.28 5.03
N PRO A 420 -12.72 -17.47 5.59
CA PRO A 420 -12.06 -17.58 6.90
C PRO A 420 -10.64 -17.01 6.87
N SER A 421 -9.96 -17.08 5.75
CA SER A 421 -8.67 -16.43 5.46
C SER A 421 -8.38 -16.49 3.97
N ALA A 422 -7.73 -15.45 3.42
CA ALA A 422 -7.18 -15.48 2.07
C ALA A 422 -5.92 -16.35 1.98
N TYR A 423 -5.31 -16.72 3.11
CA TYR A 423 -4.08 -17.51 3.20
C TYR A 423 -4.34 -18.85 3.88
N ALA A 424 -4.37 -19.95 3.10
CA ALA A 424 -4.57 -21.30 3.63
C ALA A 424 -3.40 -21.69 4.57
N GLY A 425 -3.76 -22.22 5.76
CA GLY A 425 -2.79 -22.72 6.75
C GLY A 425 -2.10 -21.66 7.61
N PHE A 426 -2.45 -20.38 7.49
CA PHE A 426 -1.94 -19.33 8.38
C PHE A 426 -2.95 -18.97 9.46
N SER A 427 -2.51 -19.01 10.72
CA SER A 427 -3.19 -18.34 11.84
C SER A 427 -2.67 -16.90 11.90
N ILE A 428 -3.50 -15.95 11.50
CA ILE A 428 -3.13 -14.53 11.51
C ILE A 428 -3.39 -13.99 12.91
N MET A 429 -2.33 -13.83 13.71
CA MET A 429 -2.40 -12.99 14.91
C MET A 429 -2.20 -11.54 14.48
N ASP A 430 -3.26 -10.78 14.44
CA ASP A 430 -3.17 -9.33 14.25
C ASP A 430 -2.65 -8.68 15.52
N ILE A 431 -1.44 -8.16 15.47
CA ILE A 431 -0.75 -7.54 16.61
C ILE A 431 -1.55 -6.33 17.13
N THR A 432 -2.32 -5.68 16.25
CA THR A 432 -3.14 -4.51 16.61
C THR A 432 -4.40 -4.86 17.40
N ASP A 433 -5.01 -6.02 17.17
CA ASP A 433 -6.20 -6.43 17.92
C ASP A 433 -5.89 -6.75 19.38
N ASN A 434 -4.66 -7.24 19.68
CA ASN A 434 -4.21 -7.41 21.05
C ASN A 434 -3.95 -6.09 21.80
N MET A 435 -3.67 -5.00 21.08
CA MET A 435 -3.52 -3.68 21.71
C MET A 435 -4.87 -3.04 22.11
N MET A 436 -5.96 -3.38 21.43
CA MET A 436 -7.28 -2.81 21.72
C MET A 436 -7.94 -3.42 22.96
N ASN A 437 -7.72 -4.70 23.22
CA ASN A 437 -8.26 -5.38 24.40
C ASN A 437 -7.61 -4.95 25.72
N ILE A 438 -6.51 -4.22 25.70
CA ILE A 438 -5.82 -3.72 26.89
C ILE A 438 -6.42 -2.37 27.37
N ASN A 439 -7.18 -1.65 26.51
CA ASN A 439 -7.67 -0.32 26.83
C ASN A 439 -9.09 -0.25 27.40
N GLU A 440 -9.86 -1.35 27.47
CA GLU A 440 -11.26 -1.26 27.90
C GLU A 440 -11.55 -1.61 29.37
N ASN A 441 -10.65 -2.28 30.10
CA ASN A 441 -10.94 -2.59 31.52
C ASN A 441 -9.70 -2.94 32.34
N THR A 442 -8.82 -2.00 32.61
CA THR A 442 -8.06 -2.02 33.87
C THR A 442 -7.50 -0.63 34.13
N ASP A 443 -8.05 0.00 35.14
CA ASP A 443 -7.39 1.05 35.94
C ASP A 443 -6.21 0.37 36.67
N LEU A 444 -5.20 -0.05 35.93
CA LEU A 444 -3.91 -0.46 36.45
C LEU A 444 -3.09 0.82 36.45
N GLY A 445 -3.01 1.43 37.65
CA GLY A 445 -2.14 2.56 37.90
C GLY A 445 -0.81 2.37 37.17
N THR A 446 -0.48 3.33 36.34
CA THR A 446 0.82 3.46 35.69
C THR A 446 1.89 3.65 36.76
N HIS A 447 2.35 2.56 37.34
CA HIS A 447 3.66 2.56 37.98
C HIS A 447 4.69 2.48 36.86
N ASP A 448 5.37 3.57 36.69
CA ASP A 448 6.53 3.70 35.81
C ASP A 448 7.61 2.71 36.29
N VAL A 449 7.75 1.58 35.58
CA VAL A 449 8.71 0.50 35.92
C VAL A 449 10.10 0.82 35.36
N SER A 450 10.36 2.07 35.00
CA SER A 450 11.65 2.52 34.46
C SER A 450 12.77 2.65 35.50
N GLU A 451 12.47 2.50 36.81
CA GLU A 451 13.47 2.59 37.89
C GLU A 451 13.31 1.48 38.94
N ALA A 452 13.47 0.22 38.55
CA ALA A 452 13.89 -0.75 39.54
C ALA A 452 15.37 -0.49 39.85
N SER A 453 15.67 0.14 40.99
CA SER A 453 17.04 0.37 41.44
C SER A 453 17.80 -0.96 41.48
N GLU A 454 19.12 -0.95 41.21
CA GLU A 454 20.01 -2.12 41.35
C GLU A 454 19.85 -2.82 42.71
N ALA A 455 19.45 -2.10 43.75
CA ALA A 455 19.16 -2.65 45.07
C ALA A 455 17.94 -3.59 45.09
N LEU A 456 16.89 -3.35 44.28
CA LEU A 456 15.71 -4.24 44.16
C LEU A 456 16.00 -5.50 43.35
N VAL A 457 16.86 -5.39 42.34
CA VAL A 457 17.31 -6.55 41.55
C VAL A 457 18.21 -7.47 42.36
N ASN A 458 19.07 -6.88 43.24
CA ASN A 458 19.96 -7.61 44.12
C ASN A 458 19.24 -8.17 45.37
N ALA A 459 18.06 -7.67 45.72
CA ALA A 459 17.22 -8.15 46.83
C ALA A 459 16.24 -9.23 46.44
N ALA A 460 16.18 -9.66 45.18
CA ALA A 460 15.36 -10.79 44.73
C ALA A 460 15.94 -12.10 45.30
N VAL A 461 15.45 -12.49 46.44
CA VAL A 461 15.79 -13.77 47.08
C VAL A 461 15.14 -14.87 46.23
N PRO A 462 15.90 -15.86 45.73
CA PRO A 462 15.30 -17.03 45.08
C PRO A 462 14.43 -17.76 46.08
N VAL A 463 13.12 -17.81 45.85
CA VAL A 463 12.24 -18.66 46.63
C VAL A 463 12.52 -20.10 46.20
N VAL A 464 13.32 -20.78 47.00
CA VAL A 464 13.53 -22.22 46.86
C VAL A 464 12.28 -22.90 47.41
N ASN A 465 11.38 -23.31 46.55
CA ASN A 465 10.23 -24.10 46.94
C ASN A 465 10.67 -25.57 47.04
N ASN A 466 10.95 -26.05 48.24
CA ASN A 466 11.36 -27.44 48.53
C ASN A 466 10.18 -28.44 48.53
N SER A 467 9.08 -28.15 47.87
CA SER A 467 8.06 -29.14 47.62
C SER A 467 8.55 -30.08 46.51
N VAL A 468 9.14 -31.18 46.88
CA VAL A 468 9.47 -32.31 46.01
C VAL A 468 8.14 -32.83 45.43
N PRO A 469 7.98 -32.94 44.10
CA PRO A 469 6.81 -33.58 43.52
C PRO A 469 6.74 -35.01 44.01
N GLU A 470 5.58 -35.48 44.44
CA GLU A 470 5.33 -36.76 45.12
C GLU A 470 5.64 -38.00 44.26
N PHE A 471 5.96 -37.83 42.95
CA PHE A 471 6.41 -38.90 42.04
C PHE A 471 7.37 -38.34 40.96
N ASP A 472 8.67 -38.56 41.13
CA ASP A 472 9.62 -38.42 40.05
C ASP A 472 9.61 -39.67 39.18
N THR A 473 9.13 -39.59 37.96
CA THR A 473 9.08 -40.71 37.01
C THR A 473 10.44 -40.98 36.35
N GLY A 474 11.44 -40.13 36.57
CA GLY A 474 12.72 -40.16 35.84
C GLY A 474 12.63 -39.70 34.38
N ILE A 475 11.45 -39.27 33.93
CA ILE A 475 11.23 -38.71 32.58
C ILE A 475 10.88 -37.25 32.71
N HIS A 476 11.65 -36.38 32.05
CA HIS A 476 11.47 -34.96 32.18
C HIS A 476 11.28 -34.29 30.80
N LYS A 477 10.28 -33.39 30.70
CA LYS A 477 10.11 -32.50 29.58
C LYS A 477 10.75 -31.16 29.90
N ILE A 478 11.72 -30.75 29.09
CA ILE A 478 12.42 -29.47 29.19
C ILE A 478 11.92 -28.54 28.10
N VAL A 479 11.36 -27.41 28.51
CA VAL A 479 10.86 -26.38 27.60
C VAL A 479 11.79 -25.18 27.68
N ILE A 480 12.42 -24.84 26.56
CA ILE A 480 13.39 -23.74 26.45
C ILE A 480 12.78 -22.63 25.57
N VAL A 481 12.52 -21.47 26.14
CA VAL A 481 12.06 -20.29 25.40
C VAL A 481 13.23 -19.33 25.27
N ALA A 482 13.69 -19.08 24.04
CA ALA A 482 14.88 -18.29 23.77
C ALA A 482 14.73 -17.38 22.54
N LYS A 483 15.73 -16.54 22.27
CA LYS A 483 15.81 -15.74 21.03
C LYS A 483 15.90 -16.64 19.82
N LEU A 484 15.11 -16.38 18.78
CA LEU A 484 15.13 -17.16 17.52
C LEU A 484 16.55 -17.22 16.90
N SER A 485 17.31 -16.14 16.98
CA SER A 485 18.69 -16.05 16.46
C SER A 485 19.69 -17.00 17.14
N ARG A 486 19.33 -17.61 18.27
CA ARG A 486 20.17 -18.56 19.01
C ARG A 486 19.79 -20.02 18.78
N TYR A 487 18.73 -20.28 18.01
CA TYR A 487 18.20 -21.62 17.78
C TYR A 487 19.23 -22.62 17.25
N ASP A 488 20.00 -22.23 16.22
CA ASP A 488 21.00 -23.13 15.60
C ASP A 488 22.13 -23.51 16.55
N LYS A 489 22.50 -22.61 17.48
CA LYS A 489 23.49 -22.91 18.52
C LYS A 489 22.92 -23.87 19.56
N LEU A 490 21.67 -23.65 19.97
CA LEU A 490 20.97 -24.55 20.88
C LEU A 490 20.80 -25.93 20.28
N LYS A 491 20.36 -26.04 19.03
CA LYS A 491 20.20 -27.30 18.31
C LYS A 491 21.50 -28.10 18.29
N ARG A 492 22.63 -27.45 17.97
CA ARG A 492 23.95 -28.10 17.97
C ARG A 492 24.35 -28.62 19.36
N ALA A 493 24.18 -27.79 20.39
CA ALA A 493 24.50 -28.16 21.74
C ALA A 493 23.64 -29.36 22.26
N MET A 494 22.38 -29.42 21.87
CA MET A 494 21.51 -30.55 22.18
C MET A 494 21.94 -31.82 21.46
N ASN A 495 22.28 -31.76 20.19
CA ASN A 495 22.78 -32.89 19.42
C ASN A 495 24.12 -33.40 19.96
N GLU A 496 25.03 -32.54 20.44
CA GLU A 496 26.29 -32.93 21.07
C GLU A 496 26.09 -33.68 22.38
N LEU A 497 24.97 -33.45 23.07
CA LEU A 497 24.57 -34.21 24.26
C LEU A 497 23.88 -35.55 23.94
N GLY A 498 23.59 -35.82 22.65
CA GLY A 498 22.84 -37.01 22.26
C GLY A 498 21.33 -36.81 22.22
N VAL A 499 20.81 -35.60 22.45
CA VAL A 499 19.37 -35.32 22.32
C VAL A 499 19.03 -35.17 20.85
N THR A 500 18.39 -36.19 20.27
CA THR A 500 18.02 -36.20 18.83
C THR A 500 16.56 -35.80 18.60
N GLY A 501 15.68 -35.99 19.57
CA GLY A 501 14.26 -35.65 19.50
C GLY A 501 13.96 -34.26 20.07
N MET A 502 13.75 -33.27 19.17
CA MET A 502 13.38 -31.91 19.57
C MET A 502 12.16 -31.44 18.78
N THR A 503 11.21 -30.80 19.47
CA THR A 503 10.11 -30.08 18.83
C THR A 503 10.36 -28.60 18.95
N MET A 504 10.30 -27.88 17.81
CA MET A 504 10.49 -26.43 17.74
C MET A 504 9.22 -25.74 17.31
N THR A 505 8.83 -24.68 18.04
CA THR A 505 7.72 -23.80 17.71
C THR A 505 8.21 -22.37 17.73
N GLN A 506 7.93 -21.59 16.68
CA GLN A 506 8.13 -20.16 16.73
C GLN A 506 7.03 -19.52 17.57
N VAL A 507 7.42 -18.65 18.48
CA VAL A 507 6.49 -17.97 19.38
C VAL A 507 6.85 -16.48 19.45
N MET A 508 5.85 -15.66 19.76
CA MET A 508 6.06 -14.25 20.06
C MET A 508 6.09 -14.06 21.58
N GLY A 509 7.10 -13.37 22.07
CA GLY A 509 7.25 -13.11 23.51
C GLY A 509 7.08 -11.64 23.83
N CYS A 510 6.23 -11.33 24.81
CA CYS A 510 6.09 -10.02 25.43
C CYS A 510 6.84 -10.02 26.76
N GLY A 511 7.55 -8.94 27.09
CA GLY A 511 8.27 -8.80 28.36
C GLY A 511 8.95 -7.46 28.51
N VAL A 512 9.77 -7.32 29.56
CA VAL A 512 10.49 -6.08 29.91
C VAL A 512 11.44 -5.59 28.79
N GLN A 513 11.81 -6.46 27.87
CA GLN A 513 12.62 -6.11 26.71
C GLN A 513 11.77 -5.38 25.67
N LYS A 514 11.89 -4.05 25.59
CA LYS A 514 11.35 -3.28 24.47
C LYS A 514 12.17 -3.60 23.21
N GLY A 515 11.51 -3.88 22.10
CA GLY A 515 12.16 -3.98 20.78
C GLY A 515 12.84 -2.65 20.44
N ALA A 516 13.86 -2.68 19.59
CA ALA A 516 14.36 -1.45 18.97
C ALA A 516 13.21 -0.83 18.19
N GLY A 517 12.87 0.43 18.48
CA GLY A 517 11.78 1.13 17.83
C GLY A 517 11.94 1.06 16.30
N GLU A 518 11.04 0.34 15.65
CA GLU A 518 10.95 0.31 14.20
C GLU A 518 10.07 1.48 13.75
N MET A 519 10.47 2.13 12.65
CA MET A 519 9.68 3.22 12.09
C MET A 519 8.90 2.68 10.89
N TYR A 520 7.60 2.93 10.88
CA TYR A 520 6.75 2.67 9.71
C TYR A 520 6.08 3.98 9.30
N ARG A 521 6.38 4.46 8.10
CA ARG A 521 5.87 5.74 7.55
C ARG A 521 6.10 6.94 8.48
N GLY A 522 7.24 6.95 9.19
CA GLY A 522 7.57 8.01 10.12
C GLY A 522 6.87 7.94 11.49
N VAL A 523 6.13 6.86 11.75
CA VAL A 523 5.51 6.57 13.05
C VAL A 523 6.27 5.42 13.72
N GLU A 524 6.60 5.56 15.00
CA GLU A 524 7.25 4.50 15.77
C GLU A 524 6.28 3.32 15.97
N VAL A 525 6.72 2.12 15.58
CA VAL A 525 5.98 0.88 15.83
C VAL A 525 6.33 0.40 17.23
N ASP A 526 5.37 0.34 18.11
CA ASP A 526 5.53 -0.18 19.47
C ASP A 526 5.60 -1.73 19.39
N THR A 527 6.80 -2.26 19.12
CA THR A 527 7.04 -3.71 19.05
C THR A 527 7.09 -4.29 20.46
N THR A 528 5.91 -4.56 21.02
CA THR A 528 5.80 -5.23 22.33
C THR A 528 6.06 -6.72 22.24
N LEU A 529 5.98 -7.32 21.04
CA LEU A 529 6.19 -8.75 20.79
C LEU A 529 7.51 -8.97 20.04
N LEU A 530 8.37 -9.79 20.60
CA LEU A 530 9.66 -10.17 20.00
C LEU A 530 9.61 -11.62 19.52
N PRO A 531 10.18 -11.92 18.33
CA PRO A 531 10.25 -13.29 17.84
C PRO A 531 11.14 -14.14 18.76
N LYS A 532 10.59 -15.22 19.27
CA LYS A 532 11.28 -16.21 20.10
C LYS A 532 11.05 -17.62 19.55
N VAL A 533 11.83 -18.55 20.04
CA VAL A 533 11.65 -19.97 19.78
C VAL A 533 11.34 -20.67 21.09
N LYS A 534 10.37 -21.57 21.05
CA LYS A 534 10.08 -22.56 22.10
C LYS A 534 10.59 -23.91 21.61
N VAL A 535 11.58 -24.44 22.29
CA VAL A 535 12.12 -25.77 22.02
C VAL A 535 11.71 -26.70 23.16
N GLU A 536 11.15 -27.85 22.83
CA GLU A 536 10.71 -28.87 23.76
C GLU A 536 11.51 -30.14 23.50
N VAL A 537 12.12 -30.66 24.55
CA VAL A 537 12.84 -31.95 24.56
C VAL A 537 12.32 -32.79 25.71
N VAL A 538 12.27 -34.12 25.52
CA VAL A 538 11.93 -35.07 26.58
C VAL A 538 13.15 -35.96 26.79
N VAL A 539 13.63 -36.03 28.01
CA VAL A 539 14.82 -36.80 28.37
C VAL A 539 14.50 -37.78 29.50
N SER A 540 15.18 -38.94 29.46
CA SER A 540 15.06 -39.98 30.46
C SER A 540 16.43 -40.48 30.97
N THR A 541 17.39 -40.68 30.06
CA THR A 541 18.75 -41.14 30.38
C THR A 541 19.74 -40.00 30.52
N ILE A 542 19.49 -38.90 29.78
CA ILE A 542 20.31 -37.70 29.85
C ILE A 542 19.91 -36.86 31.08
N SER A 543 20.89 -36.48 31.89
CA SER A 543 20.63 -35.63 33.06
C SER A 543 20.06 -34.26 32.67
N VAL A 544 18.97 -33.86 33.33
CA VAL A 544 18.34 -32.56 33.19
C VAL A 544 19.34 -31.41 33.36
N ASP A 545 20.23 -31.52 34.35
CA ASP A 545 21.24 -30.49 34.62
C ASP A 545 22.22 -30.31 33.49
N LYS A 546 22.62 -31.40 32.80
CA LYS A 546 23.49 -31.31 31.62
C LYS A 546 22.81 -30.56 30.47
N VAL A 547 21.52 -30.82 30.26
CA VAL A 547 20.73 -30.09 29.23
C VAL A 547 20.61 -28.63 29.60
N ILE A 548 20.34 -28.29 30.85
CA ILE A 548 20.24 -26.89 31.32
C ILE A 548 21.58 -26.19 31.17
N GLU A 549 22.70 -26.80 31.56
CA GLU A 549 24.04 -26.22 31.46
C GLU A 549 24.44 -25.97 30.00
N ALA A 550 24.20 -26.95 29.12
CA ALA A 550 24.47 -26.81 27.69
C ALA A 550 23.64 -25.68 27.08
N ALA A 551 22.34 -25.62 27.39
CA ALA A 551 21.44 -24.58 26.93
C ALA A 551 21.91 -23.17 27.43
N LYS A 552 22.20 -23.05 28.71
CA LYS A 552 22.72 -21.79 29.32
C LYS A 552 24.00 -21.34 28.64
N LYS A 553 24.95 -22.22 28.39
CA LYS A 553 26.23 -21.91 27.76
C LYS A 553 26.07 -21.26 26.38
N VAL A 554 25.12 -21.69 25.56
CA VAL A 554 24.93 -21.19 24.18
C VAL A 554 23.91 -20.07 24.09
N LEU A 555 22.97 -19.97 25.05
CA LEU A 555 21.92 -18.96 25.03
C LEU A 555 22.28 -17.68 25.77
N TYR A 556 23.19 -17.76 26.76
CA TYR A 556 23.59 -16.62 27.56
C TYR A 556 24.25 -15.51 26.73
N THR A 557 23.76 -14.29 26.86
CA THR A 557 24.33 -13.07 26.24
C THR A 557 24.66 -12.00 27.28
N GLY A 558 24.30 -12.18 28.54
CA GLY A 558 24.45 -11.17 29.60
C GLY A 558 23.42 -10.04 29.56
N HIS A 559 22.42 -10.14 28.68
CA HIS A 559 21.38 -9.14 28.53
C HIS A 559 20.00 -9.69 28.85
N ILE A 560 19.10 -8.83 29.33
CA ILE A 560 17.69 -9.16 29.53
C ILE A 560 17.10 -9.71 28.24
N GLY A 561 16.35 -10.81 28.32
CA GLY A 561 15.67 -11.43 27.17
C GLY A 561 16.32 -12.70 26.62
N ASP A 562 17.38 -13.22 27.25
CA ASP A 562 18.04 -14.49 26.84
C ASP A 562 17.10 -15.69 26.87
N GLY A 563 16.07 -15.65 27.71
CA GLY A 563 15.04 -16.69 27.75
C GLY A 563 14.82 -17.32 29.12
N LYS A 564 14.05 -18.40 29.15
CA LYS A 564 13.75 -19.20 30.35
C LYS A 564 13.72 -20.66 29.99
N ILE A 565 14.09 -21.50 30.96
CA ILE A 565 14.02 -22.95 30.86
C ILE A 565 13.03 -23.43 31.93
N PHE A 566 12.09 -24.28 31.53
CA PHE A 566 11.10 -24.88 32.40
C PHE A 566 11.28 -26.38 32.33
N VAL A 567 11.23 -27.04 33.49
CA VAL A 567 11.33 -28.49 33.62
C VAL A 567 10.02 -29.04 34.20
N TYR A 568 9.46 -30.04 33.54
CA TYR A 568 8.23 -30.69 33.95
C TYR A 568 8.49 -32.19 34.12
N ASN A 569 7.91 -32.77 35.14
CA ASN A 569 7.85 -34.23 35.28
C ASN A 569 6.79 -34.80 34.33
N VAL A 570 7.13 -35.83 33.56
CA VAL A 570 6.21 -36.46 32.60
C VAL A 570 5.66 -37.73 33.21
N SER A 571 4.37 -37.75 33.49
CA SER A 571 3.71 -38.90 34.15
C SER A 571 3.62 -40.14 33.25
N ARG A 572 3.54 -39.97 31.92
CA ARG A 572 3.42 -41.09 30.97
C ARG A 572 3.81 -40.63 29.57
N VAL A 573 4.50 -41.49 28.84
CA VAL A 573 4.80 -41.35 27.41
C VAL A 573 4.33 -42.58 26.67
N VAL A 574 3.70 -42.43 25.50
CA VAL A 574 3.25 -43.57 24.68
C VAL A 574 3.73 -43.35 23.25
N LYS A 575 4.41 -44.31 22.67
CA LYS A 575 4.86 -44.29 21.28
C LYS A 575 3.71 -44.72 20.37
N ILE A 576 3.25 -43.81 19.53
CA ILE A 576 2.05 -44.02 18.68
C ILE A 576 2.19 -45.23 17.76
N ARG A 577 3.38 -45.44 17.18
CA ARG A 577 3.63 -46.52 16.21
C ARG A 577 3.57 -47.94 16.82
N THR A 578 4.09 -48.10 18.02
CA THR A 578 4.30 -49.43 18.64
C THR A 578 3.46 -49.67 19.88
N GLY A 579 2.91 -48.61 20.50
CA GLY A 579 2.24 -48.69 21.79
C GLY A 579 3.18 -48.84 22.99
N GLU A 580 4.50 -48.80 22.80
CA GLU A 580 5.49 -48.82 23.87
C GLU A 580 5.30 -47.63 24.82
N GLU A 581 5.56 -47.84 26.10
CA GLU A 581 5.33 -46.83 27.13
C GLU A 581 6.61 -46.42 27.86
N ASN A 582 6.62 -45.20 28.37
CA ASN A 582 7.65 -44.62 29.24
C ASN A 582 9.07 -44.73 28.65
N PHE A 583 10.01 -45.37 29.36
CA PHE A 583 11.41 -45.49 28.91
C PHE A 583 11.54 -46.23 27.58
N ALA A 584 10.74 -47.26 27.33
CA ALA A 584 10.74 -47.97 26.04
C ALA A 584 10.25 -47.09 24.88
N ALA A 585 9.33 -46.18 25.16
CA ALA A 585 8.84 -45.24 24.16
C ALA A 585 9.88 -44.19 23.70
N LEU A 586 10.91 -43.95 24.51
CA LEU A 586 11.96 -42.93 24.25
C LEU A 586 13.29 -43.55 23.76
N ALA A 587 13.41 -44.86 23.68
CA ALA A 587 14.68 -45.55 23.39
C ALA A 587 15.30 -45.23 22.01
N ASP A 588 14.56 -44.61 21.09
CA ASP A 588 15.04 -44.17 19.76
C ASP A 588 15.23 -42.64 19.65
N VAL A 589 15.08 -41.91 20.74
CA VAL A 589 15.15 -40.43 20.78
C VAL A 589 16.38 -39.94 21.58
N GLU A 590 16.95 -40.82 22.39
CA GLU A 590 18.18 -40.59 23.18
C GLU A 590 19.35 -41.41 22.69
#